data_d4969f4c0ecd6e70c79d283d3af49ddf
#
_entry.id   d4969f4c0ecd6e70c79d283d3af49ddf
#
_cell.length_a   1.000
_cell.length_b   1.000
_cell.length_c   1.000
_cell.angle_alpha   90.00
_cell.angle_beta   90.00
_cell.angle_gamma   90.00
#
_symmetry.space_group_name_H-M   'P 1'
#
loop_
_entity.id
_entity.type
_entity.pdbx_description
1 polymer ?
#
loop_
_entity_poly.entity_id
_entity_poly.type
_entity_poly.pdbx_seq_one_letter_code
_entity_poly.pdbx_strand_id
1 'polypeptide(L)'
;MEKWMVYAKRADFNALAEEFGIDPVVARILVNRDLRDEKEIRRYLSPSLEDLGDERLLKGMDQAVSLLRQAIESGAKIRIIGDYDVDGIMSTYILKTALTRCGGEVDYAIPDRVE
;
A
#
# COMPACT_ATOMS: atom_id res chain seq x y z
N MET A 1 -35.10 -10.45 3.17
CA MET A 1 -34.76 -9.96 4.52
C MET A 1 -33.25 -10.03 4.68
N GLU A 2 -32.59 -8.88 4.71
CA GLU A 2 -31.13 -8.85 4.88
C GLU A 2 -30.76 -9.30 6.29
N LYS A 3 -29.77 -10.18 6.40
CA LYS A 3 -29.29 -10.71 7.66
C LYS A 3 -27.96 -10.02 8.00
N TRP A 4 -27.98 -9.10 8.94
CA TRP A 4 -26.77 -8.46 9.46
C TRP A 4 -26.06 -9.42 10.42
N MET A 5 -24.81 -9.72 10.15
CA MET A 5 -23.98 -10.54 11.02
C MET A 5 -22.88 -9.68 11.64
N VAL A 6 -22.80 -9.68 12.96
CA VAL A 6 -21.71 -9.03 13.68
C VAL A 6 -20.52 -9.97 13.69
N TYR A 7 -19.42 -9.54 13.10
CA TYR A 7 -18.16 -10.26 13.19
C TYR A 7 -17.57 -10.07 14.59
N ALA A 8 -17.59 -11.12 15.40
CA ALA A 8 -17.18 -11.05 16.80
C ALA A 8 -16.07 -12.08 17.09
N LYS A 9 -14.82 -11.65 17.02
CA LYS A 9 -13.70 -12.39 17.62
C LYS A 9 -13.68 -12.12 19.13
N ARG A 10 -13.36 -13.15 19.91
CA ARG A 10 -13.30 -13.03 21.38
C ARG A 10 -11.93 -12.49 21.79
N ALA A 11 -11.91 -11.43 22.58
CA ALA A 11 -10.76 -10.87 23.28
C ALA A 11 -11.23 -10.00 24.44
N ASP A 12 -10.36 -9.69 25.37
CA ASP A 12 -10.60 -8.66 26.37
C ASP A 12 -10.28 -7.29 25.77
N PHE A 13 -11.31 -6.67 25.20
CA PHE A 13 -11.17 -5.37 24.52
C PHE A 13 -10.90 -4.23 25.50
N ASN A 14 -11.32 -4.36 26.77
CA ASN A 14 -11.05 -3.34 27.76
C ASN A 14 -9.59 -3.38 28.21
N ALA A 15 -9.03 -4.58 28.45
CA ALA A 15 -7.63 -4.73 28.77
C ALA A 15 -6.73 -4.23 27.62
N LEU A 16 -7.05 -4.57 26.36
CA LEU A 16 -6.33 -4.06 25.21
C LEU A 16 -6.44 -2.53 25.07
N ALA A 17 -7.62 -1.98 25.31
CA ALA A 17 -7.84 -0.54 25.25
C ALA A 17 -7.00 0.20 26.31
N GLU A 18 -6.94 -0.31 27.51
CA GLU A 18 -6.14 0.23 28.61
C GLU A 18 -4.63 0.13 28.32
N GLU A 19 -4.17 -1.03 27.82
CA GLU A 19 -2.77 -1.30 27.50
C GLU A 19 -2.22 -0.36 26.41
N PHE A 20 -3.03 -0.10 25.36
CA PHE A 20 -2.61 0.72 24.22
C PHE A 20 -3.09 2.18 24.29
N GLY A 21 -3.85 2.56 25.32
CA GLY A 21 -4.39 3.90 25.46
C GLY A 21 -5.41 4.28 24.38
N ILE A 22 -6.23 3.32 23.91
CA ILE A 22 -7.21 3.47 22.83
C ILE A 22 -8.62 3.18 23.31
N ASP A 23 -9.62 3.55 22.52
CA ASP A 23 -11.01 3.21 22.81
C ASP A 23 -11.28 1.70 22.63
N PRO A 24 -12.10 1.05 23.49
CA PRO A 24 -12.46 -0.38 23.35
C PRO A 24 -13.07 -0.75 21.99
N VAL A 25 -13.72 0.18 21.30
CA VAL A 25 -14.22 -0.04 19.94
C VAL A 25 -13.06 -0.17 18.95
N VAL A 26 -12.02 0.64 19.11
CA VAL A 26 -10.79 0.53 18.29
C VAL A 26 -10.09 -0.81 18.56
N ALA A 27 -9.95 -1.21 19.83
CA ALA A 27 -9.40 -2.51 20.20
C ALA A 27 -10.18 -3.66 19.52
N ARG A 28 -11.50 -3.58 19.48
CA ARG A 28 -12.34 -4.56 18.76
C ARG A 28 -12.07 -4.59 17.26
N ILE A 29 -11.89 -3.43 16.64
CA ILE A 29 -11.57 -3.33 15.20
C ILE A 29 -10.22 -4.00 14.91
N LEU A 30 -9.20 -3.74 15.73
CA LEU A 30 -7.87 -4.35 15.59
C LEU A 30 -7.95 -5.88 15.66
N VAL A 31 -8.60 -6.42 16.69
CA VAL A 31 -8.78 -7.87 16.87
C VAL A 31 -9.56 -8.50 15.70
N ASN A 32 -10.60 -7.83 15.20
CA ASN A 32 -11.36 -8.30 14.05
C ASN A 32 -10.53 -8.32 12.76
N ARG A 33 -9.48 -7.51 12.68
CA ARG A 33 -8.48 -7.49 11.60
C ARG A 33 -7.30 -8.43 11.82
N ASP A 34 -7.39 -9.32 12.81
CA ASP A 34 -6.35 -10.29 13.20
C ASP A 34 -5.08 -9.67 13.82
N LEU A 35 -5.11 -8.38 14.14
CA LEU A 35 -4.03 -7.73 14.87
C LEU A 35 -4.17 -8.08 16.37
N ARG A 36 -3.31 -8.97 16.87
CA ARG A 36 -3.37 -9.48 18.25
C ARG A 36 -2.03 -9.40 18.96
N ASP A 37 -0.96 -9.38 18.21
CA ASP A 37 0.39 -9.24 18.73
C ASP A 37 0.67 -7.79 19.10
N GLU A 38 1.28 -7.56 20.27
CA GLU A 38 1.57 -6.22 20.79
C GLU A 38 2.38 -5.39 19.78
N LYS A 39 3.40 -5.98 19.16
CA LYS A 39 4.27 -5.32 18.20
C LYS A 39 3.51 -4.92 16.94
N GLU A 40 2.63 -5.79 16.44
CA GLU A 40 1.78 -5.50 15.28
C GLU A 40 0.78 -4.38 15.57
N ILE A 41 0.17 -4.39 16.77
CA ILE A 41 -0.77 -3.34 17.20
C ILE A 41 -0.03 -2.00 17.32
N ARG A 42 1.14 -1.95 17.96
CA ARG A 42 1.94 -0.73 18.08
C ARG A 42 2.33 -0.18 16.72
N ARG A 43 2.82 -1.04 15.83
CA ARG A 43 3.17 -0.67 14.46
C ARG A 43 1.97 -0.14 13.67
N TYR A 44 0.78 -0.72 13.86
CA TYR A 44 -0.44 -0.27 13.19
C TYR A 44 -0.93 1.09 13.71
N LEU A 45 -0.87 1.32 15.02
CA LEU A 45 -1.33 2.56 15.66
C LEU A 45 -0.36 3.72 15.48
N SER A 46 0.94 3.45 15.45
CA SER A 46 1.99 4.47 15.38
C SER A 46 3.11 4.01 14.43
N PRO A 47 2.82 3.94 13.11
CA PRO A 47 3.80 3.49 12.14
C PRO A 47 4.93 4.52 11.98
N SER A 48 6.14 4.02 11.73
CA SER A 48 7.31 4.82 11.37
C SER A 48 7.79 4.48 9.95
N LEU A 49 8.69 5.29 9.39
CA LEU A 49 9.30 4.97 8.10
C LEU A 49 10.15 3.69 8.16
N GLU A 50 10.65 3.33 9.33
CA GLU A 50 11.42 2.10 9.57
C GLU A 50 10.53 0.85 9.47
N ASP A 51 9.21 1.02 9.60
CA ASP A 51 8.24 -0.06 9.45
C ASP A 51 7.91 -0.39 7.99
N LEU A 52 8.39 0.41 7.04
CA LEU A 52 8.26 0.09 5.62
C LEU A 52 9.01 -1.20 5.32
N GLY A 53 8.35 -2.10 4.58
CA GLY A 53 8.99 -3.33 4.15
C GLY A 53 10.08 -3.06 3.10
N ASP A 54 11.00 -4.01 2.94
CA ASP A 54 11.96 -3.99 1.85
C ASP A 54 11.21 -4.15 0.51
N GLU A 55 11.31 -3.17 -0.36
CA GLU A 55 10.67 -3.15 -1.68
C GLU A 55 11.10 -4.34 -2.56
N ARG A 56 12.27 -4.94 -2.30
CA ARG A 56 12.76 -6.12 -3.01
C ARG A 56 11.94 -7.38 -2.73
N LEU A 57 11.18 -7.38 -1.62
CA LEU A 57 10.29 -8.49 -1.29
C LEU A 57 9.01 -8.50 -2.13
N LEU A 58 8.73 -7.43 -2.89
CA LEU A 58 7.61 -7.42 -3.81
C LEU A 58 7.82 -8.45 -4.93
N LYS A 59 6.80 -9.28 -5.13
CA LYS A 59 6.84 -10.32 -6.16
C LYS A 59 7.11 -9.72 -7.54
N GLY A 60 8.17 -10.17 -8.18
CA GLY A 60 8.56 -9.74 -9.53
C GLY A 60 9.33 -8.41 -9.58
N MET A 61 9.73 -7.83 -8.45
CA MET A 61 10.47 -6.56 -8.42
C MET A 61 11.77 -6.64 -9.20
N ASP A 62 12.59 -7.66 -9.01
CA ASP A 62 13.87 -7.80 -9.71
C ASP A 62 13.68 -7.92 -11.24
N GLN A 63 12.62 -8.61 -11.67
CA GLN A 63 12.28 -8.72 -13.09
C GLN A 63 11.83 -7.38 -13.66
N ALA A 64 10.97 -6.65 -12.93
CA ALA A 64 10.50 -5.32 -13.34
C ALA A 64 11.66 -4.33 -13.46
N VAL A 65 12.55 -4.30 -12.47
CA VAL A 65 13.76 -3.45 -12.50
C VAL A 65 14.66 -3.80 -13.68
N SER A 66 14.89 -5.09 -13.95
CA SER A 66 15.71 -5.53 -15.07
C SER A 66 15.13 -5.12 -16.43
N LEU A 67 13.81 -5.27 -16.61
CA LEU A 67 13.11 -4.86 -17.84
C LEU A 67 13.14 -3.34 -18.03
N LEU A 68 12.90 -2.56 -16.98
CA LEU A 68 12.97 -1.10 -17.05
C LEU A 68 14.39 -0.61 -17.39
N ARG A 69 15.41 -1.21 -16.78
CA ARG A 69 16.81 -0.89 -17.07
C ARG A 69 17.14 -1.18 -18.54
N GLN A 70 16.74 -2.35 -19.04
CA GLN A 70 16.94 -2.71 -20.44
C GLN A 70 16.21 -1.75 -21.40
N ALA A 71 14.99 -1.35 -21.07
CA ALA A 71 14.22 -0.39 -21.85
C ALA A 71 14.93 0.97 -21.91
N ILE A 72 15.44 1.47 -20.78
CA ILE A 72 16.19 2.73 -20.71
C ILE A 72 17.48 2.64 -21.55
N GLU A 73 18.25 1.58 -21.38
CA GLU A 73 19.53 1.38 -22.10
C GLU A 73 19.35 1.26 -23.62
N SER A 74 18.22 0.67 -24.06
CA SER A 74 17.91 0.53 -25.50
C SER A 74 17.18 1.74 -26.10
N GLY A 75 16.79 2.74 -25.30
CA GLY A 75 15.96 3.86 -25.74
C GLY A 75 14.53 3.46 -26.09
N ALA A 76 14.04 2.35 -25.56
CA ALA A 76 12.67 1.91 -25.76
C ALA A 76 11.69 2.78 -24.98
N LYS A 77 10.50 3.01 -25.56
CA LYS A 77 9.44 3.77 -24.90
C LYS A 77 8.82 3.00 -23.75
N ILE A 78 8.70 3.68 -22.62
CA ILE A 78 8.05 3.17 -21.42
C ILE A 78 6.71 3.91 -21.27
N ARG A 79 5.60 3.16 -21.24
CA ARG A 79 4.28 3.74 -20.98
C ARG A 79 3.79 3.32 -19.60
N ILE A 80 3.41 4.32 -18.77
CA ILE A 80 2.77 4.12 -17.48
C ILE A 80 1.26 4.22 -17.68
N ILE A 81 0.52 3.22 -17.26
CA ILE A 81 -0.93 3.24 -17.22
C ILE A 81 -1.33 3.40 -15.76
N GLY A 82 -1.82 4.58 -15.40
CA GLY A 82 -2.26 4.92 -14.05
C GLY A 82 -3.78 4.82 -13.87
N ASP A 83 -4.22 4.89 -12.62
CA ASP A 83 -5.63 5.04 -12.29
C ASP A 83 -5.99 6.53 -12.17
N TYR A 84 -7.28 6.84 -12.28
CA TYR A 84 -7.80 8.21 -12.21
C TYR A 84 -7.97 8.76 -10.78
N ASP A 85 -7.82 7.92 -9.75
CA ASP A 85 -7.86 8.38 -8.36
C ASP A 85 -6.56 9.09 -7.95
N VAL A 86 -6.57 9.70 -6.76
CA VAL A 86 -5.42 10.48 -6.27
C VAL A 86 -4.16 9.62 -6.15
N ASP A 87 -4.30 8.39 -5.69
CA ASP A 87 -3.17 7.48 -5.50
C ASP A 87 -2.58 7.05 -6.87
N GLY A 88 -3.44 6.78 -7.85
CA GLY A 88 -3.02 6.44 -9.20
C GLY A 88 -2.34 7.61 -9.92
N ILE A 89 -2.86 8.83 -9.79
CA ILE A 89 -2.25 10.04 -10.34
C ILE A 89 -0.87 10.29 -9.71
N MET A 90 -0.78 10.22 -8.38
CA MET A 90 0.48 10.47 -7.67
C MET A 90 1.51 9.39 -7.96
N SER A 91 1.12 8.12 -8.01
CA SER A 91 1.99 7.01 -8.39
C SER A 91 2.52 7.16 -9.81
N THR A 92 1.67 7.56 -10.75
CA THR A 92 2.06 7.86 -12.14
C THR A 92 3.07 8.99 -12.20
N TYR A 93 2.83 10.07 -11.46
CA TYR A 93 3.74 11.21 -11.40
C TYR A 93 5.11 10.83 -10.84
N ILE A 94 5.15 10.06 -9.75
CA ILE A 94 6.39 9.61 -9.11
C ILE A 94 7.18 8.72 -10.06
N LEU A 95 6.55 7.70 -10.65
CA LEU A 95 7.20 6.78 -11.59
C LEU A 95 7.70 7.50 -12.84
N LYS A 96 6.88 8.36 -13.44
CA LYS A 96 7.28 9.14 -14.62
C LYS A 96 8.51 10.00 -14.31
N THR A 97 8.47 10.71 -13.19
CA THR A 97 9.56 11.58 -12.79
C THR A 97 10.85 10.80 -12.53
N ALA A 98 10.76 9.68 -11.80
CA ALA A 98 11.91 8.84 -11.49
C ALA A 98 12.53 8.23 -12.76
N LEU A 99 11.73 7.59 -13.61
CA LEU A 99 12.20 6.93 -14.81
C LEU A 99 12.77 7.94 -15.83
N THR A 100 12.15 9.12 -15.96
CA THR A 100 12.71 10.20 -16.80
C THR A 100 14.07 10.68 -16.28
N ARG A 101 14.23 10.82 -14.96
CA ARG A 101 15.54 11.16 -14.36
C ARG A 101 16.59 10.09 -14.59
N CYS A 102 16.18 8.84 -14.71
CA CYS A 102 17.07 7.73 -15.10
C CYS A 102 17.40 7.70 -16.60
N GLY A 103 16.90 8.66 -17.39
CA GLY A 103 17.16 8.75 -18.83
C GLY A 103 16.15 7.98 -19.70
N GLY A 104 15.05 7.49 -19.15
CA GLY A 104 14.01 6.78 -19.90
C GLY A 104 13.13 7.72 -20.74
N GLU A 105 12.71 7.27 -21.92
CA GLU A 105 11.65 7.89 -22.72
C GLU A 105 10.30 7.43 -22.18
N VAL A 106 9.62 8.27 -21.36
CA VAL A 106 8.43 7.88 -20.59
C VAL A 106 7.24 8.72 -20.97
N ASP A 107 6.15 8.07 -21.37
CA ASP A 107 4.82 8.67 -21.45
C ASP A 107 3.84 8.02 -20.45
N TYR A 108 2.63 8.54 -20.35
CA TYR A 108 1.62 7.99 -19.46
C TYR A 108 0.22 8.12 -20.06
N ALA A 109 -0.68 7.29 -19.58
CA ALA A 109 -2.11 7.36 -19.85
C ALA A 109 -2.88 7.12 -18.54
N ILE A 110 -3.89 7.94 -18.31
CA ILE A 110 -4.84 7.77 -17.21
C ILE A 110 -6.22 7.67 -17.88
N PRO A 111 -6.94 6.53 -17.71
CA PRO A 111 -8.25 6.36 -18.31
C PRO A 111 -9.27 7.29 -17.66
N ASP A 112 -10.23 7.76 -18.44
CA ASP A 112 -11.36 8.53 -17.93
C ASP A 112 -12.32 7.62 -17.14
N ARG A 113 -12.97 8.21 -16.14
CA ARG A 113 -13.92 7.51 -15.27
C ARG A 113 -15.21 7.07 -15.99
N VAL A 114 -15.48 7.56 -17.17
CA VAL A 114 -16.80 7.55 -17.83
C VAL A 114 -16.83 6.76 -19.14
N GLU A 115 -15.78 6.06 -19.51
CA GLU A 115 -15.77 5.16 -20.68
C GLU A 115 -15.66 3.70 -20.29
#